data_acd47d9189f616a67b0dbb233652f1cc
#
_entry.id   acd47d9189f616a67b0dbb233652f1cc
#
_cell.length_a   1.000
_cell.length_b   1.000
_cell.length_c   1.000
_cell.angle_alpha   90.00
_cell.angle_beta   90.00
_cell.angle_gamma   90.00
#
_symmetry.space_group_name_H-M   'P 1'
#
loop_
_entity.id
_entity.type
_entity.pdbx_description
1 polymer ?
#
loop_
_entity_poly.entity_id
_entity_poly.type
_entity_poly.pdbx_seq_one_letter_code
_entity_poly.pdbx_strand_id
1 'polypeptide(L)'
;MAMAAVNCLILVDLQAAFVSGPVAVPGATVLLAAATDLLARARQARSLIIHLQNDGAPGMEDEPGTSGWVLFVEPGAGETVIRKTTDDGFDGTNLGDILAAGRIRRLAVTGVMSEMCVSATARSALHRGLAVVLPHDAHATYDIPAVPGIAPAIPAAMVARVAEWALGDQLELPVTGRDVQFTAAPYGDLGEVSAKPA
;
A
#
# COMPACT_ATOMS: atom_id res chain seq x y z
N MET A 1 3.60 -8.72 -23.57
CA MET A 1 2.66 -7.61 -23.80
C MET A 1 2.98 -6.52 -22.79
N ALA A 2 2.94 -5.23 -23.19
CA ALA A 2 3.09 -4.15 -22.21
C ALA A 2 1.90 -4.17 -21.24
N MET A 3 2.16 -3.94 -19.94
CA MET A 3 1.09 -3.82 -18.96
C MET A 3 0.22 -2.60 -19.26
N ALA A 4 -1.09 -2.72 -19.04
CA ALA A 4 -1.98 -1.58 -19.14
C ALA A 4 -1.67 -0.57 -18.02
N ALA A 5 -1.81 0.73 -18.31
CA ALA A 5 -1.55 1.77 -17.33
C ALA A 5 -2.55 1.73 -16.16
N VAL A 6 -2.07 2.12 -14.97
CA VAL A 6 -2.89 2.34 -13.77
C VAL A 6 -3.21 3.83 -13.65
N ASN A 7 -4.33 4.14 -13.02
CA ASN A 7 -4.75 5.54 -12.79
C ASN A 7 -4.96 5.85 -11.29
N CYS A 8 -4.52 4.94 -10.43
CA CYS A 8 -4.49 5.12 -8.98
C CYS A 8 -3.24 4.45 -8.39
N LEU A 9 -2.65 5.08 -7.39
CA LEU A 9 -1.61 4.53 -6.52
C LEU A 9 -2.12 4.52 -5.07
N ILE A 10 -2.05 3.36 -4.42
CA ILE A 10 -2.32 3.21 -2.99
C ILE A 10 -1.01 2.90 -2.27
N LEU A 11 -0.63 3.78 -1.34
CA LEU A 11 0.50 3.59 -0.44
C LEU A 11 -0.04 3.08 0.89
N VAL A 12 0.37 1.88 1.29
CA VAL A 12 -0.15 1.18 2.48
C VAL A 12 0.84 1.30 3.62
N ASP A 13 0.47 2.01 4.66
CA ASP A 13 1.14 2.08 5.96
C ASP A 13 2.66 2.38 5.87
N LEU A 14 3.07 3.27 4.94
CA LEU A 14 4.44 3.74 4.86
C LEU A 14 4.72 4.73 5.99
N GLN A 15 4.59 4.24 7.25
CA GLN A 15 4.77 5.00 8.48
C GLN A 15 6.19 4.81 9.03
N ALA A 16 6.70 5.82 9.75
CA ALA A 16 8.06 5.83 10.27
C ALA A 16 8.35 4.60 11.15
N ALA A 17 7.39 4.11 11.91
CA ALA A 17 7.52 2.91 12.74
C ALA A 17 7.96 1.67 11.95
N PHE A 18 7.53 1.55 10.70
CA PHE A 18 7.73 0.33 9.91
C PHE A 18 8.87 0.43 8.91
N VAL A 19 9.20 1.64 8.43
CA VAL A 19 10.12 1.80 7.30
C VAL A 19 11.39 2.60 7.66
N SER A 20 11.53 3.02 8.91
CA SER A 20 12.70 3.77 9.38
C SER A 20 13.21 3.29 10.74
N GLY A 21 14.45 3.66 11.07
CA GLY A 21 15.07 3.31 12.35
C GLY A 21 15.48 1.83 12.45
N PRO A 22 15.83 1.39 13.66
CA PRO A 22 16.45 0.06 13.89
C PRO A 22 15.44 -1.10 13.75
N VAL A 23 14.15 -0.82 13.80
CA VAL A 23 13.06 -1.82 13.70
C VAL A 23 12.38 -1.81 12.35
N ALA A 24 12.93 -1.09 11.37
CA ALA A 24 12.38 -1.08 10.02
C ALA A 24 12.34 -2.48 9.42
N VAL A 25 11.33 -2.73 8.55
CA VAL A 25 11.24 -4.00 7.83
C VAL A 25 12.51 -4.29 7.04
N PRO A 26 12.99 -5.54 7.00
CA PRO A 26 14.03 -5.93 6.06
C PRO A 26 13.67 -5.51 4.63
N GLY A 27 14.60 -4.88 3.92
CA GLY A 27 14.32 -4.35 2.57
C GLY A 27 13.66 -2.97 2.52
N ALA A 28 13.46 -2.26 3.66
CA ALA A 28 12.88 -0.91 3.70
C ALA A 28 13.51 0.06 2.70
N THR A 29 14.83 0.01 2.51
CA THR A 29 15.54 0.87 1.54
C THR A 29 15.08 0.62 0.11
N VAL A 30 14.89 -0.64 -0.30
CA VAL A 30 14.43 -1.01 -1.65
C VAL A 30 12.97 -0.58 -1.81
N LEU A 31 12.12 -0.92 -0.85
CA LEU A 31 10.71 -0.51 -0.81
C LEU A 31 10.56 1.00 -0.95
N LEU A 32 11.28 1.78 -0.13
CA LEU A 32 11.16 3.24 -0.13
C LEU A 32 11.63 3.86 -1.45
N ALA A 33 12.69 3.31 -2.06
CA ALA A 33 13.14 3.75 -3.37
C ALA A 33 12.07 3.48 -4.45
N ALA A 34 11.48 2.29 -4.47
CA ALA A 34 10.41 1.92 -5.39
C ALA A 34 9.13 2.75 -5.15
N ALA A 35 8.70 2.89 -3.90
CA ALA A 35 7.50 3.66 -3.54
C ALA A 35 7.65 5.16 -3.89
N THR A 36 8.82 5.75 -3.66
CA THR A 36 9.11 7.15 -4.01
C THR A 36 9.10 7.35 -5.53
N ASP A 37 9.67 6.43 -6.30
CA ASP A 37 9.64 6.48 -7.77
C ASP A 37 8.21 6.32 -8.31
N LEU A 38 7.44 5.35 -7.79
CA LEU A 38 6.02 5.16 -8.12
C LEU A 38 5.22 6.43 -7.84
N LEU A 39 5.39 7.02 -6.66
CA LEU A 39 4.69 8.23 -6.24
C LEU A 39 5.04 9.42 -7.15
N ALA A 40 6.32 9.63 -7.46
CA ALA A 40 6.75 10.71 -8.35
C ALA A 40 6.10 10.59 -9.74
N ARG A 41 6.05 9.37 -10.29
CA ARG A 41 5.42 9.11 -11.61
C ARG A 41 3.89 9.19 -11.55
N ALA A 42 3.26 8.76 -10.48
CA ALA A 42 1.82 8.93 -10.27
C ALA A 42 1.44 10.42 -10.18
N ARG A 43 2.23 11.23 -9.46
CA ARG A 43 2.09 12.70 -9.40
C ARG A 43 2.24 13.33 -10.77
N GLN A 44 3.27 12.97 -11.52
CA GLN A 44 3.50 13.49 -12.88
C GLN A 44 2.36 13.14 -13.83
N ALA A 45 1.80 11.94 -13.71
CA ALA A 45 0.68 11.48 -14.53
C ALA A 45 -0.68 12.04 -14.06
N ARG A 46 -0.77 12.71 -12.93
CA ARG A 46 -2.01 13.14 -12.27
C ARG A 46 -2.96 11.95 -11.97
N SER A 47 -2.40 10.83 -11.56
CA SER A 47 -3.15 9.71 -11.05
C SER A 47 -3.78 10.03 -9.70
N LEU A 48 -4.84 9.32 -9.32
CA LEU A 48 -5.35 9.37 -7.96
C LEU A 48 -4.30 8.77 -6.99
N ILE A 49 -4.00 9.46 -5.90
CA ILE A 49 -3.02 9.00 -4.90
C ILE A 49 -3.71 8.93 -3.55
N ILE A 50 -3.61 7.77 -2.91
CA ILE A 50 -4.21 7.48 -1.62
C ILE A 50 -3.13 6.92 -0.69
N HIS A 51 -2.98 7.53 0.48
CA HIS A 51 -2.16 7.04 1.57
C HIS A 51 -3.07 6.38 2.61
N LEU A 52 -2.91 5.09 2.82
CA LEU A 52 -3.49 4.40 3.97
C LEU A 52 -2.54 4.59 5.15
N GLN A 53 -3.09 4.95 6.29
CA GLN A 53 -2.35 5.18 7.53
C GLN A 53 -2.98 4.38 8.66
N ASN A 54 -2.23 3.43 9.22
CA ASN A 54 -2.71 2.62 10.31
C ASN A 54 -2.73 3.40 11.62
N ASP A 55 -3.81 3.29 12.37
CA ASP A 55 -3.93 3.77 13.73
C ASP A 55 -3.69 2.59 14.67
N GLY A 56 -2.44 2.44 15.09
CA GLY A 56 -2.05 1.40 16.03
C GLY A 56 -2.77 1.52 17.38
N ALA A 57 -2.89 0.39 18.07
CA ALA A 57 -3.48 0.36 19.41
C ALA A 57 -2.61 1.15 20.41
N PRO A 58 -3.19 1.59 21.55
CA PRO A 58 -2.44 2.24 22.59
C PRO A 58 -1.18 1.47 23.01
N GLY A 59 -0.04 2.15 23.06
CA GLY A 59 1.28 1.57 23.37
C GLY A 59 2.03 0.96 22.19
N MET A 60 1.44 0.94 21.00
CA MET A 60 2.13 0.51 19.78
C MET A 60 2.97 1.65 19.20
N GLU A 61 4.01 1.31 18.42
CA GLU A 61 4.89 2.33 17.83
C GLU A 61 4.18 3.23 16.80
N ASP A 62 3.12 2.72 16.18
CA ASP A 62 2.24 3.43 15.25
C ASP A 62 0.94 3.94 15.90
N GLU A 63 0.93 4.08 17.24
CA GLU A 63 -0.16 4.76 17.94
C GLU A 63 -0.29 6.21 17.47
N PRO A 64 -1.51 6.70 17.18
CA PRO A 64 -1.74 8.08 16.76
C PRO A 64 -1.08 9.12 17.67
N GLY A 65 -0.31 10.03 17.07
CA GLY A 65 0.40 11.08 17.77
C GLY A 65 1.84 10.72 18.18
N THR A 66 2.28 9.49 17.98
CA THR A 66 3.69 9.11 18.13
C THR A 66 4.52 9.52 16.91
N SER A 67 5.83 9.56 17.04
CA SER A 67 6.73 9.79 15.91
C SER A 67 6.71 8.63 14.90
N GLY A 68 6.40 7.42 15.35
CA GLY A 68 6.30 6.23 14.51
C GLY A 68 5.03 6.22 13.65
N TRP A 69 3.96 6.87 14.12
CA TRP A 69 2.69 6.98 13.38
C TRP A 69 2.79 7.86 12.13
N VAL A 70 3.73 8.80 12.09
CA VAL A 70 3.86 9.75 10.98
C VAL A 70 4.16 9.02 9.67
N LEU A 71 3.47 9.41 8.61
CA LEU A 71 3.77 8.92 7.26
C LEU A 71 5.20 9.33 6.87
N PHE A 72 6.00 8.36 6.42
CA PHE A 72 7.39 8.59 6.02
C PHE A 72 7.49 9.45 4.76
N VAL A 73 6.54 9.30 3.85
CA VAL A 73 6.41 10.15 2.66
C VAL A 73 5.25 11.11 2.88
N GLU A 74 5.57 12.41 2.88
CA GLU A 74 4.57 13.45 3.10
C GLU A 74 3.57 13.50 1.94
N PRO A 75 2.25 13.43 2.24
CA PRO A 75 1.22 13.58 1.23
C PRO A 75 1.26 14.97 0.57
N GLY A 76 1.15 14.99 -0.75
CA GLY A 76 1.06 16.24 -1.51
C GLY A 76 -0.34 16.85 -1.50
N ALA A 77 -0.44 18.10 -1.98
CA ALA A 77 -1.73 18.76 -2.15
C ALA A 77 -2.64 17.95 -3.10
N GLY A 78 -3.87 17.69 -2.68
CA GLY A 78 -4.84 16.89 -3.44
C GLY A 78 -4.68 15.37 -3.29
N GLU A 79 -3.70 14.88 -2.51
CA GLU A 79 -3.60 13.48 -2.16
C GLU A 79 -4.47 13.16 -0.95
N THR A 80 -5.07 11.98 -0.94
CA THR A 80 -5.98 11.59 0.14
C THR A 80 -5.27 10.74 1.18
N VAL A 81 -5.44 11.07 2.46
CA VAL A 81 -5.02 10.21 3.58
C VAL A 81 -6.25 9.56 4.16
N ILE A 82 -6.26 8.24 4.24
CA ILE A 82 -7.31 7.44 4.86
C ILE A 82 -6.73 6.72 6.09
N ARG A 83 -7.26 7.01 7.26
CA ARG A 83 -6.91 6.32 8.50
C ARG A 83 -7.70 5.03 8.61
N LYS A 84 -7.07 3.99 9.09
CA LYS A 84 -7.68 2.66 9.29
C LYS A 84 -7.19 2.02 10.59
N THR A 85 -7.94 1.09 11.12
CA THR A 85 -7.62 0.32 12.34
C THR A 85 -7.60 -1.19 12.11
N THR A 86 -7.77 -1.62 10.85
CA THR A 86 -7.75 -3.02 10.42
C THR A 86 -6.76 -3.20 9.29
N ASP A 87 -6.39 -4.43 8.95
CA ASP A 87 -5.46 -4.70 7.84
C ASP A 87 -6.05 -4.28 6.49
N ASP A 88 -7.34 -4.45 6.29
CA ASP A 88 -7.99 -4.12 5.01
C ASP A 88 -8.29 -2.62 4.90
N GLY A 89 -7.65 -1.97 3.94
CA GLY A 89 -7.89 -0.54 3.65
C GLY A 89 -9.34 -0.19 3.28
N PHE A 90 -10.17 -1.16 2.95
CA PHE A 90 -11.59 -0.95 2.64
C PHE A 90 -12.51 -1.10 3.86
N ASP A 91 -12.04 -1.80 4.90
CA ASP A 91 -12.86 -2.08 6.06
C ASP A 91 -13.01 -0.84 6.95
N GLY A 92 -14.26 -0.43 7.18
CA GLY A 92 -14.59 0.73 8.01
C GLY A 92 -14.15 2.09 7.41
N THR A 93 -13.72 2.13 6.14
CA THR A 93 -13.23 3.36 5.49
C THR A 93 -14.07 3.76 4.27
N ASN A 94 -13.78 4.93 3.71
CA ASN A 94 -14.39 5.42 2.47
C ASN A 94 -13.56 5.13 1.21
N LEU A 95 -12.55 4.23 1.28
CA LEU A 95 -11.68 3.91 0.15
C LEU A 95 -12.49 3.45 -1.08
N GLY A 96 -13.48 2.58 -0.87
CA GLY A 96 -14.33 2.08 -1.95
C GLY A 96 -15.10 3.19 -2.66
N ASP A 97 -15.64 4.14 -1.91
CA ASP A 97 -16.41 5.27 -2.46
C ASP A 97 -15.51 6.22 -3.26
N ILE A 98 -14.31 6.50 -2.77
CA ILE A 98 -13.31 7.33 -3.47
C ILE A 98 -12.92 6.69 -4.80
N LEU A 99 -12.60 5.38 -4.81
CA LEU A 99 -12.25 4.67 -6.02
C LEU A 99 -13.41 4.62 -7.02
N ALA A 100 -14.63 4.43 -6.55
CA ALA A 100 -15.84 4.42 -7.38
C ALA A 100 -16.12 5.82 -7.97
N ALA A 101 -16.05 6.87 -7.16
CA ALA A 101 -16.21 8.26 -7.60
C ALA A 101 -15.15 8.65 -8.63
N GLY A 102 -13.88 8.23 -8.43
CA GLY A 102 -12.78 8.39 -9.37
C GLY A 102 -12.88 7.49 -10.61
N ARG A 103 -13.89 6.62 -10.70
CA ARG A 103 -14.02 5.60 -11.76
C ARG A 103 -12.76 4.77 -11.96
N ILE A 104 -12.07 4.48 -10.86
CA ILE A 104 -10.86 3.67 -10.88
C ILE A 104 -11.24 2.22 -11.22
N ARG A 105 -10.51 1.64 -12.16
CA ARG A 105 -10.65 0.24 -12.55
C ARG A 105 -9.37 -0.55 -12.39
N ARG A 106 -8.25 0.16 -12.28
CA ARG A 106 -6.93 -0.43 -12.20
C ARG A 106 -6.03 0.42 -11.31
N LEU A 107 -5.38 -0.19 -10.34
CA LEU A 107 -4.56 0.51 -9.37
C LEU A 107 -3.25 -0.22 -9.09
N ALA A 108 -2.23 0.52 -8.66
CA ALA A 108 -1.02 -0.04 -8.10
C ALA A 108 -1.05 0.06 -6.58
N VAL A 109 -0.46 -0.94 -5.92
CA VAL A 109 -0.31 -0.98 -4.45
C VAL A 109 1.16 -1.04 -4.10
N THR A 110 1.58 -0.33 -3.07
CA THR A 110 2.92 -0.36 -2.47
C THR A 110 2.81 -0.22 -0.95
N GLY A 111 3.75 -0.78 -0.20
CA GLY A 111 3.76 -0.58 1.26
C GLY A 111 4.10 -1.79 2.11
N VAL A 112 3.57 -1.83 3.33
CA VAL A 112 3.81 -2.84 4.36
C VAL A 112 2.52 -3.23 5.09
N MET A 113 2.43 -4.40 5.77
CA MET A 113 3.28 -5.59 5.57
C MET A 113 2.72 -6.42 4.43
N SER A 114 3.59 -7.09 3.70
CA SER A 114 3.22 -7.85 2.49
C SER A 114 2.05 -8.82 2.70
N GLU A 115 2.10 -9.62 3.75
CA GLU A 115 1.10 -10.65 4.08
C GLU A 115 -0.11 -10.13 4.88
N MET A 116 -0.02 -8.89 5.41
CA MET A 116 -1.06 -8.26 6.23
C MET A 116 -1.79 -7.18 5.44
N CYS A 117 -1.56 -5.92 5.74
CA CYS A 117 -2.30 -4.77 5.19
C CYS A 117 -2.22 -4.68 3.65
N VAL A 118 -1.06 -4.95 3.05
CA VAL A 118 -0.90 -4.99 1.59
C VAL A 118 -1.76 -6.09 0.98
N SER A 119 -1.66 -7.31 1.51
CA SER A 119 -2.39 -8.48 1.00
C SER A 119 -3.91 -8.34 1.22
N ALA A 120 -4.34 -7.86 2.40
CA ALA A 120 -5.75 -7.66 2.72
C ALA A 120 -6.38 -6.62 1.78
N THR A 121 -5.74 -5.46 1.63
CA THR A 121 -6.22 -4.38 0.74
C THR A 121 -6.23 -4.82 -0.72
N ALA A 122 -5.16 -5.47 -1.21
CA ALA A 122 -5.09 -5.97 -2.59
C ALA A 122 -6.17 -7.01 -2.87
N ARG A 123 -6.41 -7.96 -1.95
CA ARG A 123 -7.45 -8.98 -2.06
C ARG A 123 -8.85 -8.37 -2.12
N SER A 124 -9.12 -7.39 -1.25
CA SER A 124 -10.39 -6.68 -1.26
C SER A 124 -10.61 -5.88 -2.54
N ALA A 125 -9.55 -5.29 -3.11
CA ALA A 125 -9.62 -4.63 -4.42
C ALA A 125 -9.95 -5.63 -5.54
N LEU A 126 -9.26 -6.79 -5.59
CA LEU A 126 -9.52 -7.86 -6.56
C LEU A 126 -10.96 -8.38 -6.46
N HIS A 127 -11.47 -8.63 -5.25
CA HIS A 127 -12.85 -9.10 -5.04
C HIS A 127 -13.90 -8.07 -5.46
N ARG A 128 -13.55 -6.79 -5.51
CA ARG A 128 -14.39 -5.70 -6.03
C ARG A 128 -14.29 -5.53 -7.56
N GLY A 129 -13.53 -6.42 -8.23
CA GLY A 129 -13.36 -6.40 -9.68
C GLY A 129 -12.37 -5.34 -10.18
N LEU A 130 -11.52 -4.80 -9.29
CA LEU A 130 -10.43 -3.92 -9.68
C LEU A 130 -9.23 -4.75 -10.13
N ALA A 131 -8.54 -4.30 -11.18
CA ALA A 131 -7.25 -4.85 -11.54
C ALA A 131 -6.17 -4.28 -10.61
N VAL A 132 -5.37 -5.15 -10.01
CA VAL A 132 -4.34 -4.78 -9.03
C VAL A 132 -2.95 -5.10 -9.57
N VAL A 133 -2.08 -4.12 -9.54
CA VAL A 133 -0.64 -4.24 -9.84
C VAL A 133 0.12 -4.10 -8.53
N LEU A 134 0.90 -5.12 -8.17
CA LEU A 134 1.74 -5.14 -6.98
C LEU A 134 3.18 -5.44 -7.39
N PRO A 135 4.05 -4.43 -7.56
CA PRO A 135 5.44 -4.69 -7.94
C PRO A 135 6.21 -5.40 -6.83
N HIS A 136 7.01 -6.40 -7.19
CA HIS A 136 7.74 -7.22 -6.23
C HIS A 136 8.71 -6.43 -5.34
N ASP A 137 9.32 -5.36 -5.86
CA ASP A 137 10.24 -4.48 -5.13
C ASP A 137 9.53 -3.37 -4.33
N ALA A 138 8.21 -3.28 -4.42
CA ALA A 138 7.43 -2.18 -3.85
C ALA A 138 6.61 -2.58 -2.60
N HIS A 139 6.88 -3.71 -1.99
CA HIS A 139 6.33 -4.09 -0.70
C HIS A 139 7.36 -4.87 0.13
N ALA A 140 7.20 -4.86 1.44
CA ALA A 140 8.11 -5.53 2.36
C ALA A 140 7.38 -6.00 3.62
N THR A 141 8.06 -6.85 4.39
CA THR A 141 7.57 -7.35 5.67
C THR A 141 8.73 -7.76 6.57
N TYR A 142 8.42 -8.32 7.74
CA TYR A 142 9.39 -8.85 8.70
C TYR A 142 9.66 -10.34 8.49
N ASP A 143 10.79 -10.81 9.06
CA ASP A 143 11.02 -12.24 9.24
C ASP A 143 9.97 -12.81 10.20
N ILE A 144 9.47 -14.01 9.92
CA ILE A 144 8.64 -14.75 10.88
C ILE A 144 9.60 -15.50 11.81
N PRO A 145 9.54 -15.27 13.14
CA PRO A 145 10.40 -15.94 14.10
C PRO A 145 10.21 -17.46 14.10
N ALA A 146 11.27 -18.20 14.42
CA ALA A 146 11.15 -19.64 14.64
C ALA A 146 10.21 -19.95 15.82
N VAL A 147 9.35 -20.96 15.64
CA VAL A 147 8.51 -21.50 16.70
C VAL A 147 8.87 -22.97 16.89
N PRO A 148 9.40 -23.39 18.07
CA PRO A 148 9.77 -24.77 18.34
C PRO A 148 8.59 -25.73 18.10
N GLY A 149 8.85 -26.80 17.37
CA GLY A 149 7.83 -27.81 17.03
C GLY A 149 6.89 -27.43 15.88
N ILE A 150 6.98 -26.19 15.34
CA ILE A 150 6.17 -25.75 14.20
C ILE A 150 7.04 -25.51 12.97
N ALA A 151 7.96 -24.53 13.02
CA ALA A 151 8.78 -24.17 11.88
C ALA A 151 10.07 -23.43 12.31
N PRO A 152 11.16 -23.50 11.50
CA PRO A 152 12.27 -22.57 11.62
C PRO A 152 11.83 -21.13 11.30
N ALA A 153 12.71 -20.16 11.54
CA ALA A 153 12.48 -18.78 11.10
C ALA A 153 12.28 -18.74 9.58
N ILE A 154 11.36 -17.87 9.12
CA ILE A 154 11.06 -17.70 7.70
C ILE A 154 11.53 -16.30 7.30
N PRO A 155 12.47 -16.15 6.37
CA PRO A 155 12.97 -14.85 5.94
C PRO A 155 11.87 -13.99 5.30
N ALA A 156 11.89 -12.69 5.56
CA ALA A 156 10.93 -11.69 5.05
C ALA A 156 10.69 -11.80 3.54
N ALA A 157 11.75 -12.02 2.75
CA ALA A 157 11.62 -12.20 1.31
C ALA A 157 10.76 -13.43 0.94
N MET A 158 10.81 -14.50 1.73
CA MET A 158 9.97 -15.68 1.51
C MET A 158 8.53 -15.41 1.92
N VAL A 159 8.32 -14.67 3.02
CA VAL A 159 6.98 -14.25 3.46
C VAL A 159 6.32 -13.37 2.41
N ALA A 160 7.02 -12.36 1.91
CA ALA A 160 6.55 -11.49 0.83
C ALA A 160 6.17 -12.29 -0.42
N ARG A 161 7.04 -13.25 -0.84
CA ARG A 161 6.75 -14.08 -2.01
C ARG A 161 5.54 -14.99 -1.84
N VAL A 162 5.30 -15.51 -0.64
CA VAL A 162 4.10 -16.29 -0.32
C VAL A 162 2.85 -15.41 -0.33
N ALA A 163 2.94 -14.18 0.18
CA ALA A 163 1.83 -13.21 0.13
C ALA A 163 1.40 -12.90 -1.32
N GLU A 164 2.37 -12.66 -2.23
CA GLU A 164 2.11 -12.48 -3.66
C GLU A 164 1.40 -13.70 -4.26
N TRP A 165 1.94 -14.90 -4.01
CA TRP A 165 1.35 -16.15 -4.50
C TRP A 165 -0.08 -16.37 -4.02
N ALA A 166 -0.36 -16.04 -2.76
CA ALA A 166 -1.66 -16.20 -2.13
C ALA A 166 -2.74 -15.25 -2.68
N LEU A 167 -2.35 -14.17 -3.38
CA LEU A 167 -3.29 -13.26 -4.05
C LEU A 167 -3.87 -13.84 -5.36
N GLY A 168 -3.21 -14.87 -5.90
CA GLY A 168 -3.74 -15.65 -7.04
C GLY A 168 -3.42 -15.03 -8.40
N ASP A 169 -3.95 -15.67 -9.44
CA ASP A 169 -3.61 -15.40 -10.85
C ASP A 169 -4.17 -14.06 -11.39
N GLN A 170 -5.05 -13.40 -10.64
CA GLN A 170 -5.60 -12.11 -11.04
C GLN A 170 -4.69 -10.93 -10.66
N LEU A 171 -3.69 -11.17 -9.81
CA LEU A 171 -2.70 -10.17 -9.45
C LEU A 171 -1.71 -9.99 -10.60
N GLU A 172 -1.45 -8.74 -10.98
CA GLU A 172 -0.36 -8.41 -11.86
C GLU A 172 0.89 -8.10 -11.02
N LEU A 173 1.93 -8.92 -11.21
CA LEU A 173 3.15 -8.89 -10.42
C LEU A 173 4.36 -8.56 -11.31
N PRO A 174 4.64 -7.26 -11.59
CA PRO A 174 5.87 -6.87 -12.26
C PRO A 174 7.07 -7.03 -11.32
N VAL A 175 8.25 -7.25 -11.89
CA VAL A 175 9.49 -7.41 -11.11
C VAL A 175 9.85 -6.13 -10.38
N THR A 176 9.63 -4.99 -11.03
CA THR A 176 9.96 -3.69 -10.45
C THR A 176 8.82 -2.67 -10.59
N GLY A 177 8.77 -1.72 -9.67
CA GLY A 177 7.87 -0.57 -9.75
C GLY A 177 8.07 0.26 -11.03
N ARG A 178 9.26 0.22 -11.63
CA ARG A 178 9.56 0.91 -12.90
C ARG A 178 8.76 0.39 -14.09
N ASP A 179 8.30 -0.84 -14.02
CA ASP A 179 7.49 -1.46 -15.08
C ASP A 179 6.03 -0.96 -15.07
N VAL A 180 5.58 -0.34 -13.98
CA VAL A 180 4.23 0.23 -13.86
C VAL A 180 4.11 1.51 -14.68
N GLN A 181 3.10 1.57 -15.53
CA GLN A 181 2.77 2.78 -16.28
C GLN A 181 1.60 3.51 -15.61
N PHE A 182 1.68 4.83 -15.52
CA PHE A 182 0.65 5.67 -14.93
C PHE A 182 -0.08 6.50 -15.98
N THR A 183 -1.36 6.76 -15.76
CA THR A 183 -2.18 7.70 -16.53
C THR A 183 -3.03 8.53 -15.58
N ALA A 184 -3.54 9.67 -16.07
CA ALA A 184 -4.39 10.53 -15.26
C ALA A 184 -5.65 9.79 -14.77
N ALA A 185 -6.08 10.13 -13.57
CA ALA A 185 -7.38 9.71 -13.09
C ALA A 185 -8.50 10.31 -14.00
N PRO A 186 -9.58 9.57 -14.27
CA PRO A 186 -10.65 10.02 -15.17
C PRO A 186 -11.33 11.33 -14.76
N TYR A 187 -11.26 11.68 -13.49
CA TYR A 187 -11.71 12.97 -12.94
C TYR A 187 -10.53 13.64 -12.25
N GLY A 188 -10.02 14.72 -12.87
CA GLY A 188 -9.13 15.66 -12.19
C GLY A 188 -9.92 16.39 -11.10
N ASP A 189 -9.28 16.56 -9.94
CA ASP A 189 -9.76 17.34 -8.82
C ASP A 189 -11.06 16.81 -8.19
N LEU A 190 -10.95 15.78 -7.37
CA LEU A 190 -11.97 15.48 -6.35
C LEU A 190 -11.83 16.55 -5.26
N GLY A 191 -12.33 17.76 -5.54
CA GLY A 191 -12.43 18.82 -4.55
C GLY A 191 -13.06 18.25 -3.28
N GLU A 192 -12.39 18.46 -2.16
CA GLU A 192 -12.75 18.16 -0.79
C GLU A 192 -13.99 17.25 -0.61
N VAL A 193 -13.78 15.94 -0.74
CA VAL A 193 -14.72 14.98 -0.14
C VAL A 193 -14.51 15.09 1.36
N SER A 194 -15.32 15.94 1.99
CA SER A 194 -15.31 16.22 3.41
C SER A 194 -15.25 14.90 4.20
N ALA A 195 -14.20 14.75 5.00
CA ALA A 195 -14.10 13.68 5.96
C ALA A 195 -15.34 13.71 6.86
N LYS A 196 -16.11 12.62 6.87
CA LYS A 196 -17.20 12.44 7.80
C LYS A 196 -16.59 12.31 9.19
N PRO A 197 -16.96 13.12 10.17
CA PRO A 197 -16.44 12.94 11.52
C PRO A 197 -16.91 11.60 12.10
N ALA A 198 -16.01 10.96 12.83
CA ALA A 198 -16.25 9.72 13.57
C ALA A 198 -17.26 9.91 14.70
#